data_ed2d04c85fdfea82de2f707de6c28577
#
_entry.id   ed2d04c85fdfea82de2f707de6c28577
#
_cell.length_a   1.000
_cell.length_b   1.000
_cell.length_c   1.000
_cell.angle_alpha   90.00
_cell.angle_beta   90.00
_cell.angle_gamma   90.00
#
_symmetry.space_group_name_H-M   'P 1'
#
loop_
_entity.id
_entity.type
_entity.pdbx_description
1 polymer ?
#
loop_
_entity_poly.entity_id
_entity_poly.type
_entity_poly.pdbx_seq_one_letter_code
_entity_poly.pdbx_strand_id
1 'polypeptide(L)'
;MEIQLKLYGSSKMLSDEEILHIELPNNSNIEKLRSTLHKIISKKYLKNNLQNLSKTAAFFSETDEVINDDYKLKDKELISIIPPIG
;
A
#
# COMPACT_ATOMS: atom_id res chain seq x y z
N MET A 1 8.09 12.37 -1.75
CA MET A 1 6.84 12.40 -2.53
C MET A 1 5.71 11.74 -1.76
N GLU A 2 4.49 12.15 -2.04
CA GLU A 2 3.31 11.59 -1.40
C GLU A 2 2.61 10.61 -2.32
N ILE A 3 2.22 9.46 -1.77
CA ILE A 3 1.41 8.46 -2.48
C ILE A 3 0.05 8.38 -1.81
N GLN A 4 -1.01 8.32 -2.61
CA GLN A 4 -2.37 8.14 -2.13
C GLN A 4 -2.75 6.68 -2.33
N LEU A 5 -2.93 5.97 -1.22
CA LEU A 5 -3.23 4.54 -1.24
C LEU A 5 -4.70 4.33 -0.92
N LYS A 6 -5.48 3.91 -1.93
CA LYS A 6 -6.89 3.61 -1.75
C LYS A 6 -7.04 2.22 -1.16
N LEU A 7 -7.77 2.13 -0.05
CA LEU A 7 -7.86 0.91 0.75
C LEU A 7 -9.10 0.10 0.41
N TYR A 8 -8.92 -1.20 0.23
CA TYR A 8 -10.01 -2.15 -0.03
C TYR A 8 -9.92 -3.34 0.92
N GLY A 9 -11.06 -3.93 1.22
CA GLY A 9 -11.11 -5.15 2.05
C GLY A 9 -10.48 -4.93 3.42
N SER A 10 -9.68 -5.89 3.86
CA SER A 10 -9.04 -5.83 5.19
C SER A 10 -8.06 -4.68 5.33
N SER A 11 -7.55 -4.12 4.21
CA SER A 11 -6.65 -2.98 4.29
C SER A 11 -7.32 -1.71 4.81
N LYS A 12 -8.66 -1.66 4.82
CA LYS A 12 -9.40 -0.54 5.40
C LYS A 12 -9.13 -0.34 6.89
N MET A 13 -8.58 -1.35 7.55
CA MET A 13 -8.17 -1.22 8.96
C MET A 13 -6.97 -0.30 9.15
N LEU A 14 -6.23 0.02 8.08
CA LEU A 14 -5.04 0.88 8.17
C LEU A 14 -5.38 2.34 8.42
N SER A 15 -6.60 2.77 8.08
CA SER A 15 -7.01 4.16 8.26
C SER A 15 -8.53 4.24 8.37
N ASP A 16 -9.02 5.26 9.08
CA ASP A 16 -10.46 5.59 9.13
C ASP A 16 -10.95 6.20 7.83
N GLU A 17 -10.03 6.66 6.98
CA GLU A 17 -10.35 7.25 5.68
C GLU A 17 -10.17 6.22 4.59
N GLU A 18 -10.83 6.43 3.44
CA GLU A 18 -10.70 5.54 2.29
C GLU A 18 -9.32 5.58 1.66
N ILE A 19 -8.62 6.70 1.82
CA ILE A 19 -7.30 6.92 1.22
C ILE A 19 -6.30 7.16 2.34
N LEU A 20 -5.23 6.37 2.32
CA LEU A 20 -4.10 6.55 3.22
C LEU A 20 -2.99 7.30 2.48
N HIS A 21 -2.52 8.40 3.06
CA HIS A 21 -1.41 9.16 2.49
C HIS A 21 -0.10 8.66 3.06
N ILE A 22 0.83 8.31 2.18
CA ILE A 22 2.13 7.75 2.57
C ILE A 22 3.24 8.58 1.95
N GLU A 23 4.19 9.03 2.79
CA GLU A 23 5.39 9.72 2.32
C GLU A 23 6.48 8.70 1.96
N LEU A 24 7.05 8.87 0.79
CA LEU A 24 8.14 8.04 0.30
C LEU A 24 9.25 8.92 -0.26
N PRO A 25 10.52 8.44 -0.27
CA PRO A 25 11.57 9.14 -0.98
C PRO A 25 11.25 9.27 -2.47
N ASN A 26 11.77 10.30 -3.12
CA ASN A 26 11.63 10.44 -4.58
C ASN A 26 12.22 9.23 -5.28
N ASN A 27 11.63 8.87 -6.42
CA ASN A 27 12.05 7.71 -7.22
C ASN A 27 11.80 6.35 -6.55
N SER A 28 10.91 6.31 -5.55
CA SER A 28 10.50 5.03 -4.94
C SER A 28 9.67 4.20 -5.90
N ASN A 29 9.75 2.88 -5.74
CA ASN A 29 8.93 1.93 -6.50
C ASN A 29 7.92 1.23 -5.57
N ILE A 30 7.16 0.29 -6.13
CA ILE A 30 6.17 -0.47 -5.36
C ILE A 30 6.86 -1.28 -4.25
N GLU A 31 8.03 -1.83 -4.52
CA GLU A 31 8.77 -2.58 -3.49
C GLU A 31 9.05 -1.70 -2.27
N LYS A 32 9.43 -0.43 -2.49
CA LYS A 32 9.62 0.52 -1.39
C LYS A 32 8.33 0.82 -0.66
N LEU A 33 7.22 0.92 -1.41
CA LEU A 33 5.90 1.10 -0.81
C LEU A 33 5.55 -0.09 0.09
N ARG A 34 5.80 -1.32 -0.36
CA ARG A 34 5.55 -2.52 0.45
C ARG A 34 6.36 -2.49 1.74
N SER A 35 7.65 -2.16 1.67
CA SER A 35 8.50 -2.14 2.86
C SER A 35 8.08 -1.04 3.83
N THR A 36 7.65 0.09 3.33
CA THR A 36 7.14 1.18 4.16
C THR A 36 5.85 0.80 4.85
N LEU A 37 4.93 0.15 4.13
CA LEU A 37 3.70 -0.38 4.72
C LEU A 37 4.00 -1.40 5.80
N HIS A 38 4.96 -2.27 5.56
CA HIS A 38 5.36 -3.27 6.56
C HIS A 38 5.78 -2.61 7.87
N LYS A 39 6.56 -1.53 7.79
CA LYS A 39 6.98 -0.78 8.99
C LYS A 39 5.80 -0.16 9.72
N ILE A 40 4.86 0.42 8.97
CA ILE A 40 3.66 1.03 9.55
C ILE A 40 2.82 -0.02 10.27
N ILE A 41 2.59 -1.15 9.61
CA ILE A 41 1.80 -2.24 10.15
C ILE A 41 2.47 -2.83 11.39
N SER A 42 3.77 -3.03 11.35
CA SER A 42 4.52 -3.60 12.47
C SER A 42 4.46 -2.73 13.72
N LYS A 43 4.40 -1.41 13.54
CA LYS A 43 4.29 -0.48 14.68
C LYS A 43 2.91 -0.45 15.31
N LYS A 44 1.85 -0.50 14.49
CA LYS A 44 0.48 -0.29 14.95
C LYS A 44 -0.29 -1.59 15.21
N TYR A 45 0.06 -2.67 14.52
CA TYR A 45 -0.77 -3.88 14.46
C TYR A 45 0.03 -5.15 14.69
N LEU A 46 0.83 -5.15 15.76
CA LEU A 46 1.75 -6.25 16.07
C LEU A 46 1.10 -7.62 16.21
N LYS A 47 -0.20 -7.69 16.50
CA LYS A 47 -0.88 -8.94 16.85
C LYS A 47 -2.03 -9.33 15.92
N ASN A 48 -2.15 -8.72 14.75
CA ASN A 48 -3.27 -9.07 13.90
C ASN A 48 -2.80 -9.62 12.54
N ASN A 49 -3.75 -10.06 11.74
CA ASN A 49 -3.49 -10.73 10.47
C ASN A 49 -2.96 -9.79 9.37
N LEU A 50 -2.79 -8.52 9.65
CA LEU A 50 -2.29 -7.55 8.68
C LEU A 50 -0.79 -7.63 8.44
N GLN A 51 -0.06 -8.41 9.25
CA GLN A 51 1.40 -8.48 9.14
C GLN A 51 1.89 -8.93 7.77
N ASN A 52 1.12 -9.77 7.08
CA ASN A 52 1.48 -10.24 5.74
C ASN A 52 0.89 -9.39 4.62
N LEU A 53 0.06 -8.41 4.94
CA LEU A 53 -0.61 -7.58 3.95
C LEU A 53 0.38 -6.92 2.99
N SER A 54 1.45 -6.36 3.54
CA SER A 54 2.44 -5.64 2.73
C SER A 54 3.16 -6.53 1.73
N LYS A 55 3.26 -7.83 2.01
CA LYS A 55 3.94 -8.79 1.13
C LYS A 55 3.01 -9.42 0.11
N THR A 56 1.75 -9.64 0.50
CA THR A 56 0.83 -10.45 -0.30
C THR A 56 -0.22 -9.63 -1.05
N ALA A 57 -0.42 -8.38 -0.67
CA ALA A 57 -1.39 -7.53 -1.34
C ALA A 57 -0.97 -7.21 -2.78
N ALA A 58 -1.94 -7.09 -3.67
CA ALA A 58 -1.71 -6.61 -5.02
C ALA A 58 -1.94 -5.11 -5.09
N PHE A 59 -1.20 -4.44 -5.96
CA PHE A 59 -1.35 -3.00 -6.19
C PHE A 59 -1.87 -2.77 -7.61
N PHE A 60 -2.81 -1.85 -7.74
CA PHE A 60 -3.45 -1.54 -9.03
C PHE A 60 -3.39 -0.03 -9.27
N SER A 61 -3.28 0.33 -10.56
CA SER A 61 -3.34 1.74 -10.98
C SER A 61 -4.78 2.26 -10.94
N GLU A 62 -4.95 3.55 -11.21
CA GLU A 62 -6.28 4.15 -11.35
C GLU A 62 -7.12 3.48 -12.44
N THR A 63 -6.47 2.89 -13.44
CA THR A 63 -7.16 2.22 -14.55
C THR A 63 -7.30 0.72 -14.31
N ASP A 64 -7.14 0.27 -13.06
CA ASP A 64 -7.29 -1.12 -12.63
C ASP A 64 -6.29 -2.08 -13.27
N GLU A 65 -5.11 -1.58 -13.64
CA GLU A 65 -4.02 -2.42 -14.13
C GLU A 65 -3.13 -2.85 -12.98
N VAL A 66 -2.71 -4.12 -12.99
CA VAL A 66 -1.77 -4.65 -11.98
C VAL A 66 -0.44 -3.94 -12.12
N ILE A 67 0.11 -3.52 -10.99
CA ILE A 67 1.39 -2.82 -10.94
C ILE A 67 2.45 -3.73 -10.33
N ASN A 68 3.56 -3.91 -11.05
CA ASN A 68 4.68 -4.73 -10.60
C ASN A 68 5.54 -4.01 -9.57
N ASP A 69 6.34 -4.77 -8.82
CA ASP A 69 7.17 -4.22 -7.75
C ASP A 69 8.24 -3.23 -8.22
N ASP A 70 8.67 -3.33 -9.46
CA ASP A 70 9.66 -2.42 -10.04
C ASP A 70 9.07 -1.12 -10.60
N TYR A 71 7.75 -0.98 -10.58
CA TYR A 71 7.09 0.23 -11.07
C TYR A 71 7.50 1.44 -10.24
N LYS A 72 7.98 2.49 -10.90
CA LYS A 72 8.37 3.74 -10.23
C LYS A 72 7.16 4.62 -10.00
N LEU A 73 6.95 4.97 -8.76
CA LEU A 73 5.83 5.81 -8.33
C LEU A 73 6.08 7.27 -8.64
N LYS A 74 4.99 8.01 -8.83
CA LYS A 74 5.00 9.45 -9.07
C LYS A 74 4.36 10.17 -7.89
N ASP A 75 4.79 11.41 -7.67
CA ASP A 75 4.21 12.22 -6.60
C ASP A 75 2.70 12.35 -6.78
N LYS A 76 1.97 12.15 -5.70
CA LYS A 76 0.50 12.22 -5.62
C LYS A 76 -0.23 11.18 -6.46
N GLU A 77 0.47 10.12 -6.83
CA GLU A 77 -0.16 9.02 -7.57
C GLU A 77 -1.15 8.27 -6.71
N LEU A 78 -2.30 7.93 -7.27
CA LEU A 78 -3.31 7.11 -6.61
C LEU A 78 -3.10 5.65 -6.96
N ILE A 79 -2.88 4.84 -5.94
CA ILE A 79 -2.65 3.40 -6.07
C ILE A 79 -3.68 2.69 -5.21
N SER A 80 -4.30 1.64 -5.74
CA SER A 80 -5.22 0.79 -4.96
C SER A 80 -4.47 -0.39 -4.39
N ILE A 81 -4.71 -0.70 -3.11
CA ILE A 81 -4.18 -1.90 -2.48
C ILE A 81 -5.32 -2.90 -2.29
N ILE A 82 -5.14 -4.11 -2.79
CA ILE A 82 -6.14 -5.18 -2.69
C ILE A 82 -5.51 -6.35 -1.95
N PRO A 83 -5.99 -6.65 -0.74
CA PRO A 83 -5.47 -7.79 0.02
C PRO A 83 -5.84 -9.10 -0.65
N PRO A 84 -5.10 -10.17 -0.38
CA PRO A 84 -5.45 -11.48 -0.91
C PRO A 84 -6.77 -11.97 -0.30
N ILE A 85 -7.54 -12.72 -1.09
CA ILE A 85 -8.76 -13.36 -0.65
C ILE A 85 -8.42 -14.76 -0.14
N GLY A 86 -8.81 -15.04 1.08
CA GLY A 86 -8.59 -16.39 1.59
C GLY A 86 -8.20 -16.43 3.02
#